data_9d524442212af758f22619876da15857
#
_entry.id   9d524442212af758f22619876da15857
#
_cell.length_a   1.000
_cell.length_b   1.000
_cell.length_c   1.000
_cell.angle_alpha   90.00
_cell.angle_beta   90.00
_cell.angle_gamma   90.00
#
_symmetry.space_group_name_H-M   'P 1'
#
loop_
_entity.id
_entity.type
_entity.pdbx_description
1 polymer ?
#
loop_
_entity_poly.entity_id
_entity_poly.type
_entity_poly.pdbx_seq_one_letter_code
_entity_poly.pdbx_strand_id
1 'polypeptide(L)' 'MTITALTTYRSLEFPNMLWLEAETADGIVGLGETFYAAEAVEAYVHANLAPIVL' A
#
# COMPACT_ATOMS: atom_id res chain seq x y z
N MET A 1 -11.17 -11.61 8.77
CA MET A 1 -10.99 -10.23 8.29
C MET A 1 -10.66 -10.26 6.80
N THR A 2 -11.39 -9.51 6.01
CA THR A 2 -11.22 -9.49 4.56
C THR A 2 -10.69 -8.11 4.14
N ILE A 3 -9.58 -8.10 3.44
CA ILE A 3 -9.03 -6.87 2.88
C ILE A 3 -9.74 -6.60 1.56
N THR A 4 -10.34 -5.43 1.43
CA THR A 4 -11.11 -5.05 0.25
C THR A 4 -10.40 -4.05 -0.64
N ALA A 5 -9.39 -3.35 -0.11
CA ALA A 5 -8.65 -2.37 -0.89
C ALA A 5 -7.22 -2.20 -0.36
N LEU A 6 -6.28 -2.04 -1.28
CA LEU A 6 -4.91 -1.62 -0.99
C LEU A 6 -4.64 -0.39 -1.84
N THR A 7 -4.30 0.70 -1.18
CA THR A 7 -4.03 1.97 -1.86
C THR A 7 -2.63 2.45 -1.49
N THR A 8 -1.88 2.90 -2.48
CA THR A 8 -0.55 3.46 -2.25
C THR A 8 -0.55 4.94 -2.57
N TYR A 9 0.21 5.69 -1.81
CA TYR A 9 0.37 7.13 -1.98
C TYR A 9 1.84 7.47 -2.10
N ARG A 10 2.18 8.29 -3.08
CA ARG A 10 3.53 8.75 -3.33
C ARG A 10 3.58 10.26 -3.16
N SER A 11 4.77 10.78 -2.84
CA SER A 11 4.99 12.23 -2.74
C SER A 11 6.03 12.67 -3.76
N LEU A 12 5.74 13.75 -4.46
CA LEU A 12 6.72 14.34 -5.37
C LEU A 12 7.87 14.99 -4.60
N GLU A 13 7.58 15.48 -3.39
CA GLU A 13 8.57 16.12 -2.54
C GLU A 13 9.54 15.11 -1.92
N PHE A 14 9.02 13.91 -1.60
CA PHE A 14 9.82 12.83 -1.00
C PHE A 14 9.70 11.57 -1.85
N PRO A 15 10.46 11.46 -2.94
CA PRO A 15 10.26 10.38 -3.91
C PRO A 15 10.53 8.97 -3.36
N ASN A 16 11.23 8.85 -2.23
CA ASN A 16 11.48 7.54 -1.61
C ASN A 16 10.39 7.15 -0.61
N MET A 17 9.45 8.07 -0.33
CA MET A 17 8.37 7.79 0.61
C MET A 17 7.21 7.09 -0.09
N LEU A 18 6.68 6.10 0.58
CA LEU A 18 5.47 5.42 0.15
C LEU A 18 4.59 5.20 1.37
N TRP A 19 3.33 5.53 1.24
CA TRP A 19 2.33 5.22 2.25
C TRP A 19 1.37 4.19 1.68
N LEU A 20 1.04 3.19 2.50
CA LEU A 20 0.12 2.13 2.14
C LEU A 20 -1.09 2.18 3.05
N GLU A 21 -2.26 2.13 2.46
CA GLU A 21 -3.51 2.04 3.19
C GLU A 21 -4.19 0.73 2.84
N ALA A 22 -4.55 -0.05 3.85
CA ALA A 22 -5.29 -1.29 3.67
C ALA A 22 -6.65 -1.14 4.33
N GLU A 23 -7.71 -1.43 3.59
CA GLU A 23 -9.07 -1.31 4.10
C GLU A 23 -9.73 -2.69 4.15
N THR A 24 -10.46 -2.95 5.24
CA THR A 24 -11.21 -4.20 5.41
C THR A 24 -12.68 -4.01 5.11
N ALA A 25 -13.40 -5.12 4.97
CA ALA A 25 -14.83 -5.11 4.69
C ALA A 25 -15.64 -4.45 5.81
N ASP A 26 -15.14 -4.48 7.05
CA ASP A 26 -15.83 -3.86 8.20
C ASP A 26 -15.38 -2.40 8.43
N GLY A 27 -14.66 -1.81 7.48
CA GLY A 27 -14.32 -0.39 7.54
C GLY A 27 -13.09 -0.05 8.38
N ILE A 28 -12.30 -1.05 8.74
CA ILE A 28 -11.04 -0.81 9.46
C ILE A 28 -9.98 -0.44 8.44
N VAL A 29 -9.21 0.62 8.73
CA VAL A 29 -8.15 1.09 7.86
C VAL A 29 -6.82 0.95 8.58
N GLY A 30 -5.89 0.21 7.99
CA GLY A 30 -4.52 0.09 8.47
C GLY A 30 -3.59 0.94 7.61
N LEU A 31 -2.59 1.53 8.24
CA LEU A 31 -1.62 2.38 7.54
C LEU A 31 -0.22 1.84 7.71
N GLY A 32 0.53 1.85 6.62
CA GLY A 32 1.93 1.47 6.61
C GLY A 32 2.75 2.52 5.88
N GLU A 33 4.05 2.51 6.14
CA GLU A 33 4.93 3.52 5.59
C GLU A 33 6.30 2.90 5.30
N THR A 34 6.91 3.30 4.19
CA THR A 34 8.30 3.00 3.91
C THR A 34 8.94 4.24 3.29
N PHE A 35 10.24 4.43 3.54
CA PHE A 35 10.98 5.56 2.99
C PHE A 35 12.18 5.09 2.18
N TYR A 36 12.11 3.88 1.63
CA TYR A 36 13.19 3.32 0.84
C TYR A 36 12.61 2.57 -0.35
N ALA A 37 13.14 2.87 -1.54
CA ALA A 37 12.73 2.20 -2.78
C ALA A 37 11.22 2.20 -2.99
N ALA A 38 10.58 3.35 -2.83
CA ALA A 38 9.11 3.46 -2.91
C ALA A 38 8.54 2.89 -4.20
N GLU A 39 9.21 3.15 -5.33
CA GLU A 39 8.74 2.66 -6.62
C GLU A 39 8.73 1.13 -6.70
N ALA A 40 9.79 0.50 -6.18
CA ALA A 40 9.87 -0.96 -6.18
C ALA A 40 8.85 -1.57 -5.21
N VAL A 41 8.67 -0.96 -4.04
CA VAL A 41 7.71 -1.43 -3.04
C VAL A 41 6.28 -1.30 -3.58
N GLU A 42 5.97 -0.18 -4.22
CA GLU A 42 4.65 0.04 -4.81
C GLU A 42 4.35 -1.02 -5.88
N ALA A 43 5.31 -1.28 -6.74
CA ALA A 43 5.16 -2.29 -7.77
C ALA A 43 4.93 -3.68 -7.16
N TYR A 44 5.67 -4.01 -6.11
CA TYR A 44 5.51 -5.29 -5.42
C TYR A 44 4.13 -5.42 -4.79
N VAL A 45 3.65 -4.36 -4.14
CA VAL A 45 2.34 -4.35 -3.50
C VAL A 45 1.24 -4.66 -4.53
N HIS A 46 1.25 -3.94 -5.65
CA HIS A 46 0.16 -4.08 -6.63
C HIS A 46 0.30 -5.32 -7.51
N ALA A 47 1.52 -5.73 -7.82
CA ALA A 47 1.73 -6.87 -8.71
C ALA A 47 1.70 -8.22 -7.97
N ASN A 48 2.11 -8.25 -6.71
CA ASN A 48 2.28 -9.50 -5.99
C ASN A 48 1.41 -9.64 -4.75
N LEU A 49 1.29 -8.60 -3.94
CA LEU A 49 0.52 -8.69 -2.71
C LEU A 49 -0.99 -8.56 -2.95
N ALA A 50 -1.40 -7.58 -3.72
CA ALA A 50 -2.82 -7.36 -3.97
C ALA A 50 -3.53 -8.58 -4.56
N PRO A 51 -2.96 -9.30 -5.53
CA PRO A 51 -3.61 -10.50 -6.05
C PRO A 51 -3.77 -11.61 -5.03
N ILE A 52 -2.96 -11.61 -3.96
CA ILE A 52 -3.02 -12.63 -2.92
C ILE A 52 -4.05 -12.25 -1.86
N VAL A 53 -4.08 -10.99 -1.43
CA VAL A 53 -4.89 -10.56 -0.28
C VAL A 53 -6.24 -9.97 -0.69
N LEU A 54 -6.39 -9.52 -1.90
CA LEU A 54 -7.67 -9.07 -2.44
C LEU A 54 -8.37 -10.20 -3.22
#